data_f796764e407c2115ee2fcf9648c898b5
#
_entry.id   f796764e407c2115ee2fcf9648c898b5
#
_cell.length_a   1.000
_cell.length_b   1.000
_cell.length_c   1.000
_cell.angle_alpha   90.00
_cell.angle_beta   90.00
_cell.angle_gamma   90.00
#
_symmetry.space_group_name_H-M   'P 1'
#
loop_
_entity.id
_entity.type
_entity.pdbx_description
1 polymer ?
#
loop_
_entity_poly.entity_id
_entity_poly.type
_entity_poly.pdbx_seq_one_letter_code
_entity_poly.pdbx_strand_id
1 'polypeptide(L)'
;MSEEKKPVSPTITARQKKYLKGLAHPLSALVHIGKDGISQGVLDTVNTELSNHELVKVKIGSNSNAEKHSTSQTVAEQTGSSLVQLIGKTFILYKQNLKKPKDKRIHLPKS
;
A
#
# COMPACT_ATOMS: atom_id res chain seq x y z
N MET A 1 -10.09 7.54 27.35
CA MET A 1 -10.11 7.54 26.68
C MET A 1 -9.95 6.93 25.91
N SER A 2 -10.05 6.62 25.68
CA SER A 2 -9.84 6.00 24.98
C SER A 2 -9.77 6.33 23.85
N GLU A 3 -9.27 6.44 23.40
CA GLU A 3 -9.12 6.68 22.38
C GLU A 3 -9.38 5.87 21.52
N GLU A 4 -10.05 6.08 20.77
CA GLU A 4 -10.33 5.29 19.98
C GLU A 4 -9.38 5.08 19.09
N LYS A 5 -9.12 4.06 18.73
CA LYS A 5 -8.18 3.80 17.95
C LYS A 5 -8.53 3.91 16.59
N LYS A 6 -8.05 4.82 15.89
CA LYS A 6 -8.12 4.86 14.54
C LYS A 6 -7.25 3.83 14.02
N PRO A 7 -7.54 3.15 12.94
CA PRO A 7 -6.61 2.24 12.31
C PRO A 7 -5.44 3.06 11.85
N VAL A 8 -4.29 2.65 12.23
CA VAL A 8 -3.06 3.36 11.89
C VAL A 8 -2.22 2.47 11.02
N SER A 9 -1.60 3.03 10.01
CA SER A 9 -0.70 2.25 9.18
C SER A 9 0.48 1.75 10.00
N PRO A 10 0.91 0.51 9.79
CA PRO A 10 2.08 0.00 10.49
C PRO A 10 3.30 0.84 10.21
N THR A 11 4.16 0.96 11.19
CA THR A 11 5.41 1.70 11.03
C THR A 11 6.48 0.78 10.50
N ILE A 12 7.17 1.21 9.45
CA ILE A 12 8.31 0.48 8.93
C ILE A 12 9.53 1.38 8.97
N THR A 13 10.68 0.79 9.18
CA THR A 13 11.91 1.54 9.29
C THR A 13 12.41 1.98 7.93
N ALA A 14 13.36 2.92 7.91
CA ALA A 14 13.97 3.37 6.66
C ALA A 14 14.64 2.22 5.92
N ARG A 15 15.29 1.31 6.65
CA ARG A 15 15.93 0.16 6.06
C ARG A 15 14.93 -0.79 5.45
N GLN A 16 13.79 -1.00 6.13
CA GLN A 16 12.72 -1.85 5.62
C GLN A 16 12.09 -1.23 4.39
N LYS A 17 11.91 0.10 4.39
CA LYS A 17 11.40 0.80 3.22
C LYS A 17 12.31 0.60 2.02
N LYS A 18 13.61 0.74 2.23
CA LYS A 18 14.58 0.57 1.15
C LYS A 18 14.48 -0.83 0.56
N TYR A 19 14.38 -1.83 1.43
CA TYR A 19 14.23 -3.21 1.00
C TYR A 19 12.97 -3.40 0.16
N LEU A 20 11.84 -2.86 0.64
CA LEU A 20 10.57 -2.99 -0.06
C LEU A 20 10.57 -2.24 -1.39
N LYS A 21 11.22 -1.09 -1.47
CA LYS A 21 11.36 -0.36 -2.73
C LYS A 21 12.07 -1.22 -3.77
N GLY A 22 13.12 -1.92 -3.35
CA GLY A 22 13.85 -2.80 -4.24
C GLY A 22 12.99 -3.94 -4.76
N LEU A 23 12.19 -4.55 -3.88
CA LEU A 23 11.28 -5.62 -4.29
C LEU A 23 10.21 -5.11 -5.23
N ALA A 24 9.74 -3.89 -5.02
CA ALA A 24 8.65 -3.34 -5.80
C ALA A 24 9.08 -2.83 -7.17
N HIS A 25 10.36 -2.49 -7.30
CA HIS A 25 10.87 -1.86 -8.54
C HIS A 25 10.46 -2.61 -9.81
N PRO A 26 10.60 -3.93 -9.90
CA PRO A 26 10.21 -4.64 -11.13
C PRO A 26 8.73 -4.97 -11.24
N LEU A 27 7.94 -4.67 -10.22
CA LEU A 27 6.53 -5.05 -10.24
C LEU A 27 5.71 -4.08 -11.09
N SER A 28 4.62 -4.59 -11.64
CA SER A 28 3.64 -3.75 -12.34
C SER A 28 2.58 -3.27 -11.36
N ALA A 29 1.95 -2.15 -11.67
CA ALA A 29 0.83 -1.69 -10.86
C ALA A 29 -0.36 -2.61 -11.08
N LEU A 30 -0.88 -3.16 -10.00
CA LEU A 30 -2.03 -4.07 -10.05
C LEU A 30 -3.35 -3.34 -9.83
N VAL A 31 -3.32 -2.14 -9.30
CA VAL A 31 -4.52 -1.36 -9.02
C VAL A 31 -4.38 -0.01 -9.69
N HIS A 32 -5.44 0.43 -10.33
CA HIS A 32 -5.45 1.73 -11.00
C HIS A 32 -6.60 2.56 -10.44
N ILE A 33 -6.31 3.80 -10.09
CA ILE A 33 -7.32 4.73 -9.62
C ILE A 33 -7.72 5.60 -10.79
N GLY A 34 -8.99 5.54 -11.15
CA GLY A 34 -9.49 6.25 -12.33
C GLY A 34 -10.15 7.57 -11.97
N LYS A 35 -11.05 7.97 -12.86
CA LYS A 35 -11.73 9.23 -12.80
C LYS A 35 -12.47 9.47 -11.50
N ASP A 36 -13.05 8.45 -10.90
CA ASP A 36 -13.81 8.60 -9.68
C ASP A 36 -12.96 8.64 -8.41
N GLY A 37 -11.66 8.53 -8.53
CA GLY A 37 -10.77 8.58 -7.39
C GLY A 37 -10.91 7.35 -6.51
N ILE A 38 -10.76 7.54 -5.19
CA ILE A 38 -10.87 6.44 -4.24
C ILE A 38 -12.35 6.05 -4.11
N SER A 39 -12.63 4.78 -4.36
CA SER A 39 -13.97 4.24 -4.21
C SER A 39 -13.87 2.98 -3.37
N GLN A 40 -15.01 2.47 -2.92
CA GLN A 40 -15.01 1.20 -2.20
C GLN A 40 -14.43 0.08 -3.04
N GLY A 41 -14.72 0.09 -4.35
CA GLY A 41 -14.14 -0.90 -5.26
C GLY A 41 -12.62 -0.85 -5.31
N VAL A 42 -12.05 0.36 -5.34
CA VAL A 42 -10.61 0.52 -5.30
C VAL A 42 -10.05 -0.04 -3.99
N LEU A 43 -10.66 0.32 -2.86
CA LEU A 43 -10.19 -0.17 -1.56
C LEU A 43 -10.28 -1.68 -1.45
N ASP A 44 -11.37 -2.26 -1.94
CA ASP A 44 -11.54 -3.71 -1.92
C ASP A 44 -10.47 -4.40 -2.77
N THR A 45 -10.16 -3.84 -3.94
CA THR A 45 -9.14 -4.39 -4.81
C THR A 45 -7.76 -4.30 -4.15
N VAL A 46 -7.45 -3.16 -3.53
CA VAL A 46 -6.18 -3.00 -2.82
C VAL A 46 -6.07 -4.04 -1.71
N ASN A 47 -7.14 -4.21 -0.92
CA ASN A 47 -7.12 -5.20 0.16
C ASN A 47 -6.91 -6.62 -0.36
N THR A 48 -7.55 -6.97 -1.46
CA THR A 48 -7.38 -8.29 -2.05
C THR A 48 -5.94 -8.50 -2.52
N GLU A 49 -5.39 -7.50 -3.19
CA GLU A 49 -4.03 -7.63 -3.70
C GLU A 49 -3.00 -7.64 -2.57
N LEU A 50 -3.24 -6.86 -1.51
CA LEU A 50 -2.36 -6.90 -0.34
C LEU A 50 -2.41 -8.26 0.35
N SER A 51 -3.57 -8.89 0.42
CA SER A 51 -3.68 -10.22 0.99
C SER A 51 -2.91 -11.25 0.18
N ASN A 52 -2.93 -11.09 -1.14
CA ASN A 52 -2.24 -12.04 -2.02
C ASN A 52 -0.75 -11.81 -2.09
N HIS A 53 -0.31 -10.56 -2.07
CA HIS A 53 1.09 -10.24 -2.39
C HIS A 53 1.85 -9.52 -1.29
N GLU A 54 1.18 -8.95 -0.32
CA GLU A 54 1.75 -8.14 0.75
C GLU A 54 2.37 -6.82 0.27
N LEU A 55 2.80 -6.73 -0.97
CA LEU A 55 3.43 -5.54 -1.56
C LEU A 55 2.73 -5.25 -2.88
N VAL A 56 2.17 -4.06 -3.00
CA VAL A 56 1.33 -3.72 -4.15
C VAL A 56 1.66 -2.32 -4.65
N LYS A 57 1.71 -2.16 -5.97
CA LYS A 57 1.80 -0.85 -6.60
C LYS A 57 0.42 -0.41 -7.04
N VAL A 58 0.12 0.85 -6.79
CA VAL A 58 -1.15 1.47 -7.20
C VAL A 58 -0.81 2.67 -8.08
N LYS A 59 -1.46 2.78 -9.21
CA LYS A 59 -1.23 3.90 -10.11
C LYS A 59 -2.45 4.78 -10.21
N ILE A 60 -2.25 6.10 -10.10
CA ILE A 60 -3.31 7.07 -10.32
C ILE A 60 -3.31 7.40 -11.80
N GLY A 61 -4.42 7.16 -12.48
CA GLY A 61 -4.49 7.37 -13.91
C GLY A 61 -4.43 8.84 -14.30
N SER A 62 -4.03 9.10 -15.55
CA SER A 62 -3.90 10.47 -16.03
C SER A 62 -5.24 11.18 -16.12
N ASN A 63 -6.33 10.43 -16.22
CA ASN A 63 -7.67 11.00 -16.26
C ASN A 63 -8.29 11.21 -14.87
N SER A 64 -7.52 10.95 -13.82
CA SER A 64 -8.02 11.11 -12.46
C SER A 64 -7.62 12.48 -11.92
N ASN A 65 -8.52 13.08 -11.16
CA ASN A 65 -8.22 14.34 -10.49
C ASN A 65 -7.70 14.09 -9.07
N ALA A 66 -7.47 12.85 -8.70
CA ALA A 66 -7.01 12.51 -7.37
C ALA A 66 -5.63 13.09 -7.11
N GLU A 67 -5.49 13.80 -5.99
CA GLU A 67 -4.22 14.39 -5.62
C GLU A 67 -3.33 13.28 -5.02
N LYS A 68 -2.12 13.16 -5.51
CA LYS A 68 -1.27 11.99 -5.22
C LYS A 68 -0.89 11.82 -3.75
N HIS A 69 -0.62 12.91 -3.05
CA HIS A 69 -0.20 12.81 -1.65
C HIS A 69 -1.36 12.39 -0.74
N SER A 70 -2.48 13.08 -0.83
CA SER A 70 -3.63 12.74 0.01
C SER A 70 -4.22 11.41 -0.36
N THR A 71 -4.23 11.08 -1.66
CA THR A 71 -4.77 9.81 -2.13
C THR A 71 -3.96 8.64 -1.61
N SER A 72 -2.64 8.70 -1.74
CA SER A 72 -1.78 7.60 -1.28
C SER A 72 -1.89 7.42 0.23
N GLN A 73 -1.95 8.51 0.98
CA GLN A 73 -2.10 8.42 2.42
C GLN A 73 -3.44 7.85 2.83
N THR A 74 -4.50 8.30 2.17
CA THR A 74 -5.85 7.82 2.49
C THR A 74 -5.98 6.34 2.20
N VAL A 75 -5.48 5.88 1.05
CA VAL A 75 -5.57 4.46 0.72
C VAL A 75 -4.78 3.63 1.73
N ALA A 76 -3.59 4.09 2.11
CA ALA A 76 -2.80 3.38 3.11
C ALA A 76 -3.55 3.28 4.43
N GLU A 77 -4.12 4.38 4.89
CA GLU A 77 -4.87 4.39 6.15
C GLU A 77 -6.10 3.51 6.09
N GLN A 78 -6.87 3.61 5.02
CA GLN A 78 -8.12 2.86 4.89
C GLN A 78 -7.89 1.36 4.76
N THR A 79 -6.75 0.95 4.26
CA THR A 79 -6.44 -0.46 4.11
C THR A 79 -5.55 -0.99 5.23
N GLY A 80 -5.10 -0.11 6.13
CA GLY A 80 -4.21 -0.51 7.22
C GLY A 80 -2.84 -0.94 6.72
N SER A 81 -2.40 -0.38 5.60
CA SER A 81 -1.09 -0.71 5.03
C SER A 81 -0.10 0.42 5.28
N SER A 82 1.17 0.16 5.01
CA SER A 82 2.22 1.18 5.12
C SER A 82 2.50 1.74 3.74
N LEU A 83 2.58 3.06 3.65
CA LEU A 83 2.98 3.71 2.41
C LEU A 83 4.50 3.64 2.32
N VAL A 84 5.00 2.86 1.36
CA VAL A 84 6.43 2.63 1.20
C VAL A 84 7.08 3.75 0.39
N GLN A 85 6.43 4.14 -0.68
CA GLN A 85 7.01 5.15 -1.57
C GLN A 85 5.92 5.75 -2.47
N LEU A 86 6.09 7.02 -2.79
CA LEU A 86 5.25 7.68 -3.78
C LEU A 86 6.18 8.22 -4.85
N ILE A 87 6.04 7.74 -6.09
CA ILE A 87 6.85 8.16 -7.22
C ILE A 87 5.92 8.65 -8.31
N GLY A 88 5.91 9.96 -8.55
CA GLY A 88 4.98 10.53 -9.52
C GLY A 88 3.56 10.20 -9.10
N LYS A 89 2.83 9.52 -9.96
CA LYS A 89 1.45 9.11 -9.68
C LYS A 89 1.33 7.64 -9.31
N THR A 90 2.42 7.00 -8.96
CA THR A 90 2.42 5.60 -8.54
C THR A 90 2.85 5.53 -7.09
N PHE A 91 2.15 4.73 -6.29
CA PHE A 91 2.57 4.55 -4.91
C PHE A 91 2.60 3.07 -4.55
N ILE A 92 3.42 2.75 -3.57
CA ILE A 92 3.70 1.38 -3.15
C ILE A 92 3.20 1.20 -1.73
N LEU A 93 2.42 0.14 -1.52
CA LEU A 93 1.86 -0.19 -0.22
C LEU A 93 2.36 -1.55 0.22
N TYR A 94 2.56 -1.70 1.52
CA TYR A 94 2.96 -2.96 2.12
C TYR A 94 2.08 -3.27 3.32
N LYS A 95 1.65 -4.52 3.43
CA LYS A 95 0.90 -4.98 4.59
C LYS A 95 1.20 -6.45 4.81
N GLN A 96 1.76 -6.78 5.97
CA GLN A 96 2.06 -8.15 6.30
C GLN A 96 0.77 -8.96 6.41
N ASN A 97 0.74 -10.15 5.84
CA ASN A 97 -0.41 -11.04 5.94
C ASN A 97 -0.05 -12.24 6.80
N LEU A 98 -0.48 -12.19 8.06
CA LEU A 98 -0.16 -13.23 9.02
C LEU A 98 -0.88 -14.55 8.74
N LYS A 99 -1.86 -14.55 7.85
CA LYS A 99 -2.55 -15.78 7.46
C LYS A 99 -1.75 -16.58 6.45
N LYS A 100 -0.77 -15.96 5.80
CA LYS A 100 0.09 -16.68 4.87
C LYS A 100 1.13 -17.49 5.66
N PRO A 101 1.55 -18.65 5.15
CA PRO A 101 2.63 -19.39 5.78
C PRO A 101 3.90 -18.53 5.78
N LYS A 102 4.73 -18.70 6.78
CA LYS A 102 5.95 -17.91 6.91
C LYS A 102 6.80 -17.90 5.66
N ASP A 103 6.93 -19.01 4.99
CA ASP A 103 7.76 -19.10 3.79
C ASP A 103 7.16 -18.39 2.58
N LYS A 104 5.90 -17.96 2.69
CA LYS A 104 5.24 -17.22 1.60
C LYS A 104 5.17 -15.72 1.87
N ARG A 105 5.59 -15.29 3.06
CA ARG A 105 5.56 -13.87 3.40
C ARG A 105 6.84 -13.19 2.96
N ILE A 106 6.75 -11.89 2.79
CA ILE A 106 7.96 -11.09 2.57
C ILE A 106 8.71 -11.01 3.90
N HIS A 107 9.99 -11.34 3.86
CA HIS A 107 10.83 -11.30 5.05
C HIS A 107 11.57 -9.96 5.09
N LEU A 108 11.12 -9.08 5.98
CA LEU A 108 11.75 -7.78 6.13
C LEU A 108 13.04 -7.89 6.93
N PRO A 109 14.03 -7.05 6.62
CA PRO A 109 15.21 -6.99 7.47
C PRO A 109 14.82 -6.45 8.85
N LYS A 110 15.58 -6.82 9.85
CA LYS A 110 15.30 -6.32 11.18
C LYS A 110 15.72 -4.87 11.23
N SER A 111 14.79 -4.01 11.45
CA SER A 111 15.03 -2.58 11.55
C SER A 111 16.10 -2.06 10.56
#